data_ead97686841c761c23498c904eefde17
#
_entry.id   ead97686841c761c23498c904eefde17
#
_cell.length_a   1.000
_cell.length_b   1.000
_cell.length_c   1.000
_cell.angle_alpha   90.00
_cell.angle_beta   90.00
_cell.angle_gamma   90.00
#
_symmetry.space_group_name_H-M   'P 1'
#
loop_
_entity.id
_entity.type
_entity.pdbx_description
1 polymer ?
#
loop_
_entity_poly.entity_id
_entity_poly.type
_entity_poly.pdbx_seq_one_letter_code
_entity_poly.pdbx_strand_id
1 'polypeptide(L)'
;TGGTMSNDFFTTTTAANPTYGGNIDGFVTKYLTSTGNILASTYIGDGGFNQCYFVQIDLNNDVFLFGLTDSSTNIFPANVYNSIGSQFIQKLDSNLSTTLVSTCFGNGSLAKNITPSAFLVSNCGLIYISGWGGLDAENGTTANMPMLNSLQNVTDSSDFYLAVFSQDMQSILYGGYFGGDESAEHVDGGTSRFDKNGK
;
A
#
# COMPACT_ATOMS: atom_id res chain seq x y z
N THR A 1 1.89 10.73 5.43
CA THR A 1 1.94 9.34 5.83
C THR A 1 3.37 8.85 5.96
N GLY A 2 3.59 7.74 6.65
CA GLY A 2 4.92 7.14 6.88
C GLY A 2 4.83 5.96 7.84
N GLY A 3 5.95 5.64 8.51
CA GLY A 3 6.05 4.69 9.62
C GLY A 3 6.60 5.36 10.87
N THR A 4 6.22 4.87 12.05
CA THR A 4 6.69 5.39 13.34
C THR A 4 6.90 4.26 14.35
N MET A 5 7.90 4.44 15.21
CA MET A 5 8.13 3.61 16.39
C MET A 5 7.70 4.33 17.69
N SER A 6 7.08 5.51 17.55
CA SER A 6 6.67 6.32 18.70
C SER A 6 5.33 5.84 19.24
N ASN A 7 5.27 5.54 20.53
CA ASN A 7 4.03 5.19 21.24
C ASN A 7 3.24 6.44 21.71
N ASP A 8 3.80 7.61 21.52
CA ASP A 8 3.20 8.92 21.85
C ASP A 8 2.97 9.79 20.61
N PHE A 9 2.98 9.18 19.41
CA PHE A 9 2.61 9.88 18.17
C PHE A 9 1.18 10.42 18.30
N PHE A 10 1.00 11.70 17.95
CA PHE A 10 -0.30 12.36 18.12
C PHE A 10 -1.38 11.69 17.28
N THR A 11 -2.44 11.26 17.94
CA THR A 11 -3.69 10.78 17.31
C THR A 11 -4.87 11.61 17.78
N THR A 12 -5.89 11.72 16.92
CA THR A 12 -7.15 12.38 17.33
C THR A 12 -8.03 11.43 18.14
N THR A 13 -8.92 11.99 18.96
CA THR A 13 -9.83 11.19 19.83
C THR A 13 -10.78 10.29 19.03
N THR A 14 -11.03 10.63 17.78
CA THR A 14 -11.88 9.86 16.85
C THR A 14 -11.08 9.03 15.84
N ALA A 15 -9.78 8.84 16.06
CA ALA A 15 -8.92 8.08 15.16
C ALA A 15 -9.42 6.65 14.96
N ALA A 16 -9.31 6.14 13.73
CA ALA A 16 -9.64 4.74 13.40
C ALA A 16 -8.80 3.75 14.23
N ASN A 17 -7.53 4.10 14.49
CA ASN A 17 -6.65 3.38 15.40
C ASN A 17 -5.87 4.39 16.26
N PRO A 18 -6.31 4.64 17.51
CA PRO A 18 -5.65 5.62 18.38
C PRO A 18 -4.42 5.06 19.10
N THR A 19 -4.16 3.77 19.02
CA THR A 19 -3.19 3.07 19.85
C THR A 19 -2.04 2.54 19.02
N TYR A 20 -0.81 2.78 19.49
CA TYR A 20 0.38 2.17 18.94
C TYR A 20 0.39 0.65 19.19
N GLY A 21 0.53 -0.13 18.14
CA GLY A 21 0.52 -1.60 18.21
C GLY A 21 1.85 -2.22 18.61
N GLY A 22 2.95 -1.54 18.38
CA GLY A 22 4.32 -2.03 18.63
C GLY A 22 5.13 -2.20 17.34
N ASN A 23 6.44 -2.38 17.48
CA ASN A 23 7.40 -2.43 16.37
C ASN A 23 7.38 -1.15 15.52
N ILE A 24 6.87 -1.19 14.30
CA ILE A 24 6.65 -0.01 13.44
C ILE A 24 5.19 0.01 13.01
N ASP A 25 4.47 1.07 13.37
CA ASP A 25 3.14 1.34 12.83
C ASP A 25 3.20 2.38 11.71
N GLY A 26 2.41 2.17 10.69
CA GLY A 26 2.10 3.23 9.74
C GLY A 26 1.37 4.38 10.44
N PHE A 27 1.32 5.53 9.81
CA PHE A 27 0.47 6.63 10.24
C PHE A 27 -0.03 7.44 9.05
N VAL A 28 -1.14 8.12 9.23
CA VAL A 28 -1.63 9.16 8.33
C VAL A 28 -2.16 10.34 9.13
N THR A 29 -1.81 11.55 8.69
CA THR A 29 -2.19 12.79 9.36
C THR A 29 -2.72 13.80 8.33
N LYS A 30 -3.84 14.43 8.67
CA LYS A 30 -4.49 15.49 7.89
C LYS A 30 -4.26 16.84 8.56
N TYR A 31 -3.77 17.79 7.78
CA TYR A 31 -3.50 19.15 8.24
C TYR A 31 -4.40 20.17 7.57
N LEU A 32 -4.73 21.23 8.31
CA LEU A 32 -5.30 22.43 7.72
C LEU A 32 -4.18 23.26 7.09
N THR A 33 -4.18 23.40 5.76
CA THR A 33 -3.09 24.04 5.01
C THR A 33 -2.86 25.50 5.39
N SER A 34 -3.90 26.22 5.81
CA SER A 34 -3.80 27.63 6.18
C SER A 34 -3.09 27.89 7.51
N THR A 35 -3.09 26.92 8.43
CA THR A 35 -2.54 27.10 9.80
C THR A 35 -1.51 26.03 10.17
N GLY A 36 -1.44 24.92 9.46
CA GLY A 36 -0.64 23.77 9.84
C GLY A 36 -1.25 22.94 10.99
N ASN A 37 -2.46 23.29 11.46
CA ASN A 37 -3.09 22.53 12.55
C ASN A 37 -3.48 21.13 12.10
N ILE A 38 -3.27 20.14 12.97
CA ILE A 38 -3.73 18.76 12.73
C ILE A 38 -5.25 18.73 12.85
N LEU A 39 -5.91 18.21 11.83
CA LEU A 39 -7.36 18.01 11.78
C LEU A 39 -7.75 16.58 12.16
N ALA A 40 -6.95 15.60 11.71
CA ALA A 40 -7.14 14.19 12.03
C ALA A 40 -5.80 13.46 11.95
N SER A 41 -5.61 12.44 12.78
CA SER A 41 -4.40 11.61 12.76
C SER A 41 -4.70 10.25 13.37
N THR A 42 -4.18 9.18 12.78
CA THR A 42 -4.38 7.79 13.20
C THR A 42 -3.14 6.96 12.94
N TYR A 43 -2.88 5.94 13.77
CA TYR A 43 -1.98 4.86 13.41
C TYR A 43 -2.61 3.95 12.36
N ILE A 44 -1.76 3.24 11.63
CA ILE A 44 -2.13 2.22 10.66
C ILE A 44 -1.32 0.98 10.97
N GLY A 45 -1.99 -0.09 11.38
CA GLY A 45 -1.33 -1.35 11.71
C GLY A 45 -1.73 -1.92 13.06
N ASP A 46 -1.00 -2.95 13.43
CA ASP A 46 -1.08 -3.68 14.69
C ASP A 46 0.32 -4.03 15.18
N GLY A 47 0.50 -5.04 16.04
CA GLY A 47 1.77 -5.38 16.67
C GLY A 47 2.94 -5.80 15.78
N GLY A 48 2.79 -5.84 14.46
CA GLY A 48 3.83 -6.17 13.49
C GLY A 48 4.54 -4.95 12.90
N PHE A 49 5.27 -5.17 11.80
CA PHE A 49 5.80 -4.12 10.95
C PHE A 49 4.71 -3.64 10.00
N ASN A 50 4.36 -2.37 10.08
CA ASN A 50 3.40 -1.74 9.18
C ASN A 50 3.93 -0.37 8.76
N GLN A 51 4.12 -0.14 7.47
CA GLN A 51 4.64 1.13 6.98
C GLN A 51 3.87 1.59 5.76
N CYS A 52 3.34 2.81 5.81
CA CYS A 52 2.72 3.47 4.67
C CYS A 52 3.77 4.20 3.84
N TYR A 53 3.74 3.98 2.53
CA TYR A 53 4.63 4.64 1.57
C TYR A 53 3.91 5.72 0.76
N PHE A 54 2.65 5.50 0.43
CA PHE A 54 1.88 6.39 -0.42
C PHE A 54 0.53 6.71 0.17
N VAL A 55 0.05 7.91 -0.15
CA VAL A 55 -1.31 8.39 0.15
C VAL A 55 -1.92 9.01 -1.09
N GLN A 56 -3.20 8.72 -1.35
CA GLN A 56 -4.03 9.31 -2.39
C GLN A 56 -5.40 9.64 -1.80
N ILE A 57 -6.13 10.53 -2.45
CA ILE A 57 -7.47 10.96 -2.05
C ILE A 57 -8.39 10.80 -3.25
N ASP A 58 -9.55 10.16 -3.06
CA ASP A 58 -10.57 10.06 -4.11
C ASP A 58 -11.49 11.28 -4.17
N LEU A 59 -12.45 11.26 -5.09
CA LEU A 59 -13.42 12.34 -5.28
C LEU A 59 -14.37 12.55 -4.08
N ASN A 60 -14.48 11.57 -3.18
CA ASN A 60 -15.26 11.66 -1.95
C ASN A 60 -14.42 12.21 -0.78
N ASN A 61 -13.16 12.52 -1.01
CA ASN A 61 -12.15 12.84 -0.01
C ASN A 61 -11.79 11.66 0.91
N ASP A 62 -12.13 10.42 0.54
CA ASP A 62 -11.66 9.25 1.26
C ASP A 62 -10.17 9.04 0.99
N VAL A 63 -9.46 8.58 2.01
CA VAL A 63 -8.00 8.50 2.03
C VAL A 63 -7.56 7.07 1.73
N PHE A 64 -6.76 6.90 0.69
CA PHE A 64 -6.17 5.62 0.30
C PHE A 64 -4.69 5.59 0.68
N LEU A 65 -4.28 4.48 1.25
CA LEU A 65 -2.89 4.21 1.64
C LEU A 65 -2.40 2.96 0.91
N PHE A 66 -1.13 2.97 0.53
CA PHE A 66 -0.41 1.81 0.04
C PHE A 66 0.86 1.65 0.86
N GLY A 67 1.10 0.42 1.35
CA GLY A 67 2.20 0.14 2.26
C GLY A 67 2.63 -1.32 2.32
N LEU A 68 3.53 -1.58 3.25
CA LEU A 68 4.05 -2.90 3.58
C LEU A 68 3.60 -3.32 4.97
N THR A 69 3.40 -4.65 5.15
CA THR A 69 3.06 -5.29 6.42
C THR A 69 3.73 -6.66 6.53
N ASP A 70 4.13 -7.06 7.72
CA ASP A 70 4.51 -8.44 8.04
C ASP A 70 3.47 -9.15 8.92
N SER A 71 2.30 -8.53 9.10
CA SER A 71 1.22 -9.04 9.93
C SER A 71 0.15 -9.72 9.12
N SER A 72 -0.30 -10.89 9.57
CA SER A 72 -1.47 -11.58 9.03
C SER A 72 -2.77 -11.15 9.72
N THR A 73 -2.69 -10.33 10.75
CA THR A 73 -3.82 -9.93 11.56
C THR A 73 -4.22 -8.49 11.28
N ASN A 74 -5.31 -8.29 10.58
CA ASN A 74 -6.36 -7.40 11.03
C ASN A 74 -6.35 -5.93 10.75
N ILE A 75 -5.97 -5.58 9.61
CA ILE A 75 -6.38 -4.28 9.10
C ILE A 75 -7.74 -4.40 8.36
N PHE A 76 -8.37 -5.59 8.29
CA PHE A 76 -9.25 -5.90 7.16
C PHE A 76 -10.69 -6.22 7.53
N PRO A 77 -11.67 -5.45 6.99
CA PRO A 77 -13.06 -5.90 6.93
C PRO A 77 -13.20 -7.14 6.01
N ALA A 78 -14.32 -7.85 6.13
CA ALA A 78 -14.62 -9.02 5.30
C ALA A 78 -14.78 -8.66 3.81
N ASN A 79 -14.65 -9.66 2.92
CA ASN A 79 -14.84 -9.55 1.47
C ASN A 79 -13.78 -8.71 0.73
N VAL A 80 -12.54 -8.93 1.04
CA VAL A 80 -11.39 -8.33 0.37
C VAL A 80 -10.75 -9.30 -0.64
N TYR A 81 -9.85 -8.82 -1.49
CA TYR A 81 -9.12 -9.67 -2.45
C TYR A 81 -8.34 -10.77 -1.73
N ASN A 82 -7.55 -10.40 -0.72
CA ASN A 82 -6.79 -11.34 0.10
C ASN A 82 -6.57 -10.77 1.51
N SER A 83 -6.43 -11.67 2.48
CA SER A 83 -6.09 -11.33 3.87
C SER A 83 -4.62 -11.59 4.21
N ILE A 84 -3.84 -12.20 3.30
CA ILE A 84 -2.43 -12.55 3.50
C ILE A 84 -1.60 -11.98 2.38
N GLY A 85 -0.53 -11.28 2.73
CA GLY A 85 0.42 -10.69 1.81
C GLY A 85 1.26 -9.65 2.51
N SER A 86 2.41 -9.34 1.95
CA SER A 86 3.35 -8.37 2.53
C SER A 86 3.09 -6.93 2.08
N GLN A 87 2.15 -6.71 1.19
CA GLN A 87 1.67 -5.41 0.76
C GLN A 87 0.22 -5.23 1.16
N PHE A 88 -0.19 -3.99 1.47
CA PHE A 88 -1.58 -3.66 1.74
C PHE A 88 -2.03 -2.39 1.03
N ILE A 89 -3.31 -2.35 0.74
CA ILE A 89 -4.03 -1.14 0.35
C ILE A 89 -5.14 -0.94 1.38
N GLN A 90 -5.27 0.27 1.92
CA GLN A 90 -6.31 0.59 2.90
C GLN A 90 -7.00 1.89 2.54
N LYS A 91 -8.32 1.91 2.67
CA LYS A 91 -9.16 3.08 2.49
C LYS A 91 -9.78 3.48 3.82
N LEU A 92 -9.61 4.74 4.20
CA LEU A 92 -10.25 5.36 5.35
C LEU A 92 -11.23 6.44 4.90
N ASP A 93 -12.18 6.76 5.77
CA ASP A 93 -13.03 7.92 5.59
C ASP A 93 -12.22 9.22 5.65
N SER A 94 -12.80 10.31 5.18
CA SER A 94 -12.14 11.63 5.11
C SER A 94 -11.73 12.21 6.46
N ASN A 95 -12.26 11.69 7.57
CA ASN A 95 -11.93 12.12 8.93
C ASN A 95 -10.91 11.22 9.61
N LEU A 96 -10.40 10.19 8.92
CA LEU A 96 -9.48 9.18 9.45
C LEU A 96 -10.03 8.46 10.70
N SER A 97 -11.36 8.32 10.77
CA SER A 97 -12.06 7.77 11.92
C SER A 97 -12.52 6.33 11.73
N THR A 98 -12.56 5.88 10.48
CA THR A 98 -13.05 4.55 10.13
C THR A 98 -12.27 3.97 8.96
N THR A 99 -11.79 2.73 9.07
CA THR A 99 -11.34 1.96 7.93
C THR A 99 -12.56 1.48 7.15
N LEU A 100 -12.70 1.91 5.90
CA LEU A 100 -13.82 1.56 5.03
C LEU A 100 -13.60 0.21 4.34
N VAL A 101 -12.41 -0.03 3.83
CA VAL A 101 -11.98 -1.28 3.21
C VAL A 101 -10.45 -1.37 3.23
N SER A 102 -9.94 -2.58 3.26
CA SER A 102 -8.50 -2.86 3.17
C SER A 102 -8.27 -4.23 2.60
N THR A 103 -7.17 -4.43 1.90
CA THR A 103 -6.77 -5.73 1.37
C THR A 103 -5.26 -5.89 1.42
N CYS A 104 -4.79 -7.13 1.57
CA CYS A 104 -3.42 -7.50 1.29
C CYS A 104 -3.27 -8.06 -0.12
N PHE A 105 -2.06 -8.07 -0.60
CA PHE A 105 -1.65 -8.79 -1.80
C PHE A 105 -0.17 -9.16 -1.74
N GLY A 106 0.25 -10.05 -2.62
CA GLY A 106 1.58 -10.58 -2.68
C GLY A 106 1.58 -12.05 -3.13
N ASN A 107 2.68 -12.74 -2.95
CA ASN A 107 2.83 -14.15 -3.33
C ASN A 107 2.25 -15.14 -2.28
N GLY A 108 1.46 -14.67 -1.34
CA GLY A 108 0.87 -15.48 -0.27
C GLY A 108 1.75 -15.66 0.97
N SER A 109 2.91 -15.03 1.02
CA SER A 109 3.77 -14.98 2.21
C SER A 109 3.74 -13.61 2.88
N LEU A 110 4.25 -13.53 4.10
CA LEU A 110 4.44 -12.26 4.83
C LEU A 110 5.82 -11.65 4.56
N ALA A 111 6.71 -12.37 3.86
CA ALA A 111 7.98 -11.80 3.44
C ALA A 111 7.73 -10.74 2.35
N LYS A 112 8.47 -9.65 2.44
CA LYS A 112 8.39 -8.55 1.46
C LYS A 112 8.53 -9.08 0.03
N ASN A 113 7.61 -8.67 -0.84
CA ASN A 113 7.66 -9.02 -2.26
C ASN A 113 8.18 -7.86 -3.11
N ILE A 114 7.68 -6.66 -2.88
CA ILE A 114 8.07 -5.47 -3.65
C ILE A 114 8.35 -4.28 -2.74
N THR A 115 9.23 -3.42 -3.19
CA THR A 115 9.39 -2.06 -2.70
C THR A 115 8.42 -1.15 -3.45
N PRO A 116 7.44 -0.53 -2.77
CA PRO A 116 6.48 0.35 -3.42
C PRO A 116 7.16 1.50 -4.16
N SER A 117 6.78 1.77 -5.41
CA SER A 117 7.39 2.81 -6.24
C SER A 117 6.40 3.82 -6.83
N ALA A 118 5.14 3.42 -7.07
CA ALA A 118 4.09 4.34 -7.49
C ALA A 118 2.70 3.87 -7.04
N PHE A 119 1.81 4.86 -6.86
CA PHE A 119 0.43 4.63 -6.42
C PHE A 119 -0.50 5.70 -6.98
N LEU A 120 -1.64 5.28 -7.53
CA LEU A 120 -2.66 6.19 -8.03
C LEU A 120 -4.06 5.60 -7.76
N VAL A 121 -4.97 6.44 -7.30
CA VAL A 121 -6.42 6.19 -7.34
C VAL A 121 -7.01 7.09 -8.43
N SER A 122 -7.56 6.47 -9.47
CA SER A 122 -8.13 7.20 -10.61
C SER A 122 -9.49 7.80 -10.28
N ASN A 123 -9.96 8.72 -11.10
CA ASN A 123 -11.28 9.34 -10.94
C ASN A 123 -12.45 8.34 -11.02
N CYS A 124 -12.26 7.18 -11.65
CA CYS A 124 -13.23 6.08 -11.68
C CYS A 124 -13.01 5.06 -10.55
N GLY A 125 -12.12 5.36 -9.60
CA GLY A 125 -11.87 4.56 -8.41
C GLY A 125 -10.94 3.36 -8.63
N LEU A 126 -10.40 3.13 -9.82
CA LEU A 126 -9.42 2.07 -10.04
C LEU A 126 -8.12 2.42 -9.32
N ILE A 127 -7.48 1.39 -8.75
CA ILE A 127 -6.28 1.53 -7.93
C ILE A 127 -5.10 0.93 -8.68
N TYR A 128 -4.14 1.78 -9.02
CA TYR A 128 -2.92 1.41 -9.75
C TYR A 128 -1.75 1.39 -8.78
N ILE A 129 -0.99 0.33 -8.82
CA ILE A 129 0.22 0.17 -8.02
C ILE A 129 1.39 -0.23 -8.90
N SER A 130 2.58 0.19 -8.48
CA SER A 130 3.86 -0.27 -8.99
C SER A 130 4.82 -0.50 -7.84
N GLY A 131 5.69 -1.48 -7.99
CA GLY A 131 6.80 -1.75 -7.10
C GLY A 131 7.83 -2.60 -7.79
N TRP A 132 9.00 -2.75 -7.17
CA TRP A 132 10.11 -3.56 -7.67
C TRP A 132 10.70 -4.41 -6.55
N GLY A 133 11.37 -5.49 -6.88
CA GLY A 133 11.99 -6.37 -5.90
C GLY A 133 13.18 -7.10 -6.47
N GLY A 134 13.89 -7.87 -5.65
CA GLY A 134 14.85 -8.85 -6.08
C GLY A 134 16.31 -8.41 -6.18
N LEU A 135 16.67 -7.17 -5.80
CA LEU A 135 18.11 -6.80 -5.72
C LEU A 135 18.83 -7.55 -4.60
N ASP A 136 18.13 -7.76 -3.49
CA ASP A 136 18.61 -8.45 -2.29
C ASP A 136 17.44 -8.85 -1.39
N ALA A 137 17.73 -9.51 -0.27
CA ALA A 137 16.70 -9.95 0.68
C ALA A 137 15.90 -8.79 1.30
N GLU A 138 16.48 -7.59 1.37
CA GLU A 138 15.80 -6.40 1.92
C GLU A 138 14.79 -5.81 0.92
N ASN A 139 15.01 -6.02 -0.37
CA ASN A 139 14.14 -5.53 -1.44
C ASN A 139 13.07 -6.54 -1.86
N GLY A 140 13.13 -7.76 -1.32
CA GLY A 140 12.11 -8.77 -1.55
C GLY A 140 12.31 -9.57 -2.83
N THR A 141 11.21 -10.14 -3.35
CA THR A 141 11.21 -10.95 -4.58
C THR A 141 9.87 -10.81 -5.28
N THR A 142 9.87 -10.52 -6.56
CA THR A 142 8.67 -10.48 -7.39
C THR A 142 8.17 -11.87 -7.82
N ALA A 143 8.87 -12.94 -7.44
CA ALA A 143 8.43 -14.30 -7.75
C ALA A 143 7.02 -14.61 -7.21
N ASN A 144 6.22 -15.22 -8.08
CA ASN A 144 4.85 -15.68 -7.75
C ASN A 144 3.85 -14.58 -7.34
N MET A 145 4.07 -13.35 -7.77
CA MET A 145 3.06 -12.29 -7.60
C MET A 145 1.79 -12.64 -8.40
N PRO A 146 0.60 -12.14 -7.98
CA PRO A 146 -0.65 -12.39 -8.69
C PRO A 146 -0.61 -11.89 -10.14
N MET A 147 -0.92 -12.77 -11.10
CA MET A 147 -0.85 -12.49 -12.53
C MET A 147 -2.24 -12.53 -13.15
N LEU A 148 -2.59 -11.51 -13.90
CA LEU A 148 -3.85 -11.45 -14.67
C LEU A 148 -3.72 -10.49 -15.84
N ASN A 149 -4.11 -10.93 -17.03
CA ASN A 149 -4.11 -10.12 -18.26
C ASN A 149 -2.74 -9.49 -18.60
N SER A 150 -1.65 -10.08 -18.11
CA SER A 150 -0.31 -9.53 -18.24
C SER A 150 0.26 -9.68 -19.65
N LEU A 151 1.07 -8.70 -20.05
CA LEU A 151 1.91 -8.79 -21.25
C LEU A 151 3.18 -9.63 -21.00
N GLN A 152 3.76 -9.51 -19.79
CA GLN A 152 4.88 -10.32 -19.33
C GLN A 152 4.46 -11.07 -18.06
N ASN A 153 4.53 -12.41 -18.09
CA ASN A 153 4.12 -13.28 -16.98
C ASN A 153 5.27 -14.15 -16.44
N VAL A 154 6.47 -13.92 -16.93
CA VAL A 154 7.70 -14.57 -16.47
C VAL A 154 8.59 -13.50 -15.85
N THR A 155 9.27 -13.84 -14.77
CA THR A 155 10.18 -12.98 -14.03
C THR A 155 11.43 -13.77 -13.65
N ASP A 156 12.57 -13.12 -13.61
CA ASP A 156 13.78 -13.62 -12.96
C ASP A 156 13.73 -13.40 -11.42
N SER A 157 12.61 -12.90 -10.90
CA SER A 157 12.34 -12.56 -9.49
C SER A 157 12.77 -11.16 -9.07
N SER A 158 13.23 -10.35 -10.03
CA SER A 158 13.80 -9.01 -9.76
C SER A 158 13.26 -7.90 -10.66
N ASP A 159 12.09 -8.11 -11.26
CA ASP A 159 11.42 -7.17 -12.14
C ASP A 159 10.58 -6.12 -11.39
N PHE A 160 10.11 -5.12 -12.12
CA PHE A 160 8.93 -4.36 -11.71
C PHE A 160 7.69 -5.25 -11.70
N TYR A 161 6.82 -4.99 -10.75
CA TYR A 161 5.46 -5.52 -10.71
C TYR A 161 4.45 -4.38 -10.78
N LEU A 162 3.49 -4.53 -11.68
CA LEU A 162 2.42 -3.58 -11.91
C LEU A 162 1.08 -4.27 -11.66
N ALA A 163 0.17 -3.63 -10.93
CA ALA A 163 -1.17 -4.15 -10.75
C ALA A 163 -2.24 -3.06 -10.74
N VAL A 164 -3.45 -3.47 -11.11
CA VAL A 164 -4.66 -2.65 -11.04
C VAL A 164 -5.71 -3.42 -10.26
N PHE A 165 -6.26 -2.78 -9.23
CA PHE A 165 -7.37 -3.32 -8.43
C PHE A 165 -8.68 -2.60 -8.74
N SER A 166 -9.78 -3.33 -8.53
CA SER A 166 -11.12 -2.75 -8.52
C SER A 166 -11.28 -1.75 -7.36
N GLN A 167 -12.22 -0.82 -7.51
CA GLN A 167 -12.52 0.21 -6.52
C GLN A 167 -12.85 -0.35 -5.13
N ASP A 168 -13.50 -1.51 -5.07
CA ASP A 168 -13.89 -2.21 -3.84
C ASP A 168 -12.78 -3.09 -3.25
N MET A 169 -11.60 -3.12 -3.90
CA MET A 169 -10.45 -3.94 -3.52
C MET A 169 -10.72 -5.46 -3.46
N GLN A 170 -11.78 -5.94 -4.12
CA GLN A 170 -12.11 -7.37 -4.11
C GLN A 170 -11.50 -8.13 -5.28
N SER A 171 -11.04 -7.44 -6.30
CA SER A 171 -10.51 -8.06 -7.51
C SER A 171 -9.26 -7.37 -8.01
N ILE A 172 -8.30 -8.16 -8.44
CA ILE A 172 -7.23 -7.70 -9.32
C ILE A 172 -7.77 -7.71 -10.76
N LEU A 173 -7.56 -6.64 -11.51
CA LEU A 173 -7.99 -6.48 -12.89
C LEU A 173 -6.84 -6.63 -13.88
N TYR A 174 -5.64 -6.33 -13.41
CA TYR A 174 -4.38 -6.52 -14.11
C TYR A 174 -3.30 -6.85 -13.09
N GLY A 175 -2.40 -7.76 -13.45
CA GLY A 175 -1.17 -8.03 -12.71
C GLY A 175 -0.12 -8.56 -13.66
N GLY A 176 1.05 -7.93 -13.70
CA GLY A 176 2.10 -8.28 -14.66
C GLY A 176 3.47 -7.77 -14.25
N TYR A 177 4.48 -8.39 -14.83
CA TYR A 177 5.86 -7.98 -14.69
C TYR A 177 6.29 -7.03 -15.82
N PHE A 178 7.37 -6.32 -15.56
CA PHE A 178 8.08 -5.52 -16.55
C PHE A 178 9.57 -5.50 -16.18
N GLY A 179 10.40 -6.13 -16.99
CA GLY A 179 11.84 -6.23 -16.77
C GLY A 179 12.55 -7.09 -17.79
N GLY A 180 13.83 -7.33 -17.53
CA GLY A 180 14.69 -8.19 -18.32
C GLY A 180 14.69 -9.65 -17.85
N ASP A 181 15.62 -10.44 -18.37
CA ASP A 181 15.71 -11.87 -18.05
C ASP A 181 16.91 -12.20 -17.14
N GLU A 182 17.79 -11.26 -16.84
CA GLU A 182 19.09 -11.52 -16.20
C GLU A 182 19.54 -10.48 -15.19
N SER A 183 18.76 -9.41 -14.95
CA SER A 183 19.18 -8.32 -14.06
C SER A 183 18.00 -7.63 -13.41
N ALA A 184 18.22 -7.16 -12.18
CA ALA A 184 17.19 -6.48 -11.43
C ALA A 184 16.89 -5.08 -11.97
N GLU A 185 15.63 -4.77 -12.10
CA GLU A 185 15.13 -3.42 -12.34
C GLU A 185 14.72 -2.78 -11.02
N HIS A 186 15.11 -1.53 -10.86
CA HIS A 186 14.74 -0.76 -9.67
C HIS A 186 14.58 0.73 -9.98
N VAL A 187 13.99 1.43 -9.04
CA VAL A 187 13.91 2.89 -9.05
C VAL A 187 14.25 3.43 -7.68
N ASP A 188 15.11 4.43 -7.66
CA ASP A 188 15.51 5.10 -6.44
C ASP A 188 14.54 6.23 -6.06
N GLY A 189 14.20 6.30 -4.77
CA GLY A 189 13.64 7.48 -4.13
C GLY A 189 12.30 8.00 -4.66
N GLY A 190 11.39 7.14 -5.13
CA GLY A 190 10.03 7.57 -5.48
C GLY A 190 9.95 8.37 -6.78
N THR A 191 10.79 8.06 -7.75
CA THR A 191 10.79 8.69 -9.07
C THR A 191 9.73 8.12 -10.02
N SER A 192 9.15 6.96 -9.73
CA SER A 192 8.02 6.40 -10.49
C SER A 192 6.72 7.13 -10.16
N ARG A 193 5.90 7.33 -11.17
CA ARG A 193 4.57 7.93 -11.03
C ARG A 193 3.63 7.41 -12.09
N PHE A 194 2.36 7.29 -11.74
CA PHE A 194 1.28 7.22 -12.71
C PHE A 194 0.81 8.63 -13.04
N ASP A 195 0.44 8.88 -14.30
CA ASP A 195 -0.29 10.09 -14.62
C ASP A 195 -1.74 9.97 -14.10
N LYS A 196 -2.51 11.06 -14.16
CA LYS A 196 -3.91 11.10 -13.70
C LYS A 196 -4.85 10.14 -14.44
N ASN A 197 -4.41 9.52 -15.54
CA ASN A 197 -5.16 8.56 -16.33
C ASN A 197 -4.65 7.12 -16.15
N GLY A 198 -3.71 6.90 -15.21
CA GLY A 198 -3.15 5.59 -14.93
C GLY A 198 -2.11 5.09 -15.95
N LYS A 199 -1.41 6.00 -16.60
CA LYS A 199 -0.32 5.69 -17.53
C LYS A 199 1.02 5.97 -16.90
#